data_0d1f78a53966bdcd345d3f7c9687f3d7
#
_entry.id   0d1f78a53966bdcd345d3f7c9687f3d7
#
_cell.length_a   1.000
_cell.length_b   1.000
_cell.length_c   1.000
_cell.angle_alpha   90.00
_cell.angle_beta   90.00
_cell.angle_gamma   90.00
#
_symmetry.space_group_name_H-M   'P 1'
#
loop_
_entity.id
_entity.type
_entity.pdbx_description
1 polymer ?
#
loop_
_entity_poly.entity_id
_entity_poly.type
_entity_poly.pdbx_seq_one_letter_code
_entity_poly.pdbx_strand_id
1 'polypeptide(L)'
;TATSVSITVEALRELGHLKGKVGTTIMSAAIIDDVLGIIVLTLISGLKDPNTSLLGVAVNTLAFFVFSAVVGYIIYRCFKWMDARHPHTRRLPILALAFCMAMSYVAEAYFGIADITGAYLAGLVLSNLRDAPYIERKMDINAYIIFGPLFFASIGLSTDVGNMDSKLMLFTLVFVVVALLAKIVGCGGMARLCGFNGGQSLKIGVGMMNRGEVALIVAQKGLALGLLNSMFFTSVIMLILISAIVTPIILKVLYQRDERKGIVEE
;
A
#
# COMPACT_ATOMS: atom_id res chain seq x y z
N THR A 1 3.54 -7.04 -6.02
CA THR A 1 3.68 -6.19 -4.82
C THR A 1 2.99 -4.86 -5.05
N ALA A 2 2.18 -4.43 -4.07
CA ALA A 2 1.45 -3.16 -4.13
C ALA A 2 2.39 -1.94 -4.24
N THR A 3 1.87 -0.87 -4.79
CA THR A 3 2.59 0.38 -5.01
C THR A 3 2.46 1.27 -3.76
N SER A 4 3.54 1.89 -3.27
CA SER A 4 3.42 2.90 -2.22
C SER A 4 2.92 4.21 -2.82
N VAL A 5 1.72 4.60 -2.42
CA VAL A 5 1.09 5.85 -2.90
C VAL A 5 1.68 7.06 -2.20
N SER A 6 2.03 6.95 -0.91
CA SER A 6 2.41 8.05 -0.05
C SER A 6 3.55 8.90 -0.62
N ILE A 7 4.65 8.26 -1.02
CA ILE A 7 5.83 8.94 -1.56
C ILE A 7 5.53 9.59 -2.91
N THR A 8 4.81 8.90 -3.78
CA THR A 8 4.43 9.43 -5.11
C THR A 8 3.46 10.60 -4.99
N VAL A 9 2.49 10.52 -4.09
CA VAL A 9 1.52 11.60 -3.81
C VAL A 9 2.23 12.83 -3.27
N GLU A 10 3.16 12.66 -2.33
CA GLU A 10 3.91 13.79 -1.78
C GLU A 10 4.78 14.44 -2.85
N ALA A 11 5.48 13.65 -3.66
CA ALA A 11 6.25 14.17 -4.78
C ALA A 11 5.37 14.94 -5.79
N LEU A 12 4.20 14.42 -6.15
CA LEU A 12 3.25 15.10 -7.04
C LEU A 12 2.62 16.35 -6.40
N ARG A 13 2.43 16.35 -5.08
CA ARG A 13 1.94 17.51 -4.32
C ARG A 13 2.96 18.64 -4.32
N GLU A 14 4.24 18.32 -4.04
CA GLU A 14 5.34 19.30 -4.10
C GLU A 14 5.53 19.89 -5.49
N LEU A 15 5.33 19.08 -6.54
CA LEU A 15 5.39 19.51 -7.94
C LEU A 15 4.13 20.26 -8.41
N GLY A 16 3.06 20.33 -7.60
CA GLY A 16 1.81 21.00 -7.98
C GLY A 16 0.92 20.23 -8.96
N HIS A 17 1.26 18.97 -9.29
CA HIS A 17 0.58 18.16 -10.31
C HIS A 17 -0.33 17.04 -9.75
N LEU A 18 -0.58 17.03 -8.43
CA LEU A 18 -1.39 15.98 -7.79
C LEU A 18 -2.84 15.92 -8.32
N LYS A 19 -3.43 17.08 -8.58
CA LYS A 19 -4.83 17.18 -9.04
C LYS A 19 -4.97 17.05 -10.56
N GLY A 20 -3.87 16.96 -11.29
CA GLY A 20 -3.88 16.77 -12.74
C GLY A 20 -4.33 15.37 -13.16
N LYS A 21 -4.58 15.17 -14.44
CA LYS A 21 -5.05 13.91 -15.01
C LYS A 21 -4.11 12.73 -14.69
N VAL A 22 -2.80 12.94 -14.73
CA VAL A 22 -1.80 11.92 -14.39
C VAL A 22 -1.84 11.61 -12.90
N GLY A 23 -1.83 12.63 -12.02
CA GLY A 23 -1.84 12.46 -10.57
C GLY A 23 -3.08 11.71 -10.08
N THR A 24 -4.26 12.10 -10.54
CA THR A 24 -5.52 11.43 -10.18
C THR A 24 -5.57 9.98 -10.69
N THR A 25 -5.02 9.71 -11.87
CA THR A 25 -4.93 8.35 -12.41
C THR A 25 -3.99 7.48 -11.58
N ILE A 26 -2.82 7.97 -11.20
CA ILE A 26 -1.87 7.26 -10.34
C ILE A 26 -2.54 6.92 -9.00
N MET A 27 -3.19 7.89 -8.35
CA MET A 27 -3.86 7.67 -7.06
C MET A 27 -4.95 6.60 -7.18
N SER A 28 -5.82 6.70 -8.18
CA SER A 28 -6.92 5.75 -8.37
C SER A 28 -6.40 4.34 -8.69
N ALA A 29 -5.39 4.23 -9.57
CA ALA A 29 -4.79 2.95 -9.93
C ALA A 29 -4.08 2.30 -8.72
N ALA A 30 -3.42 3.09 -7.88
CA ALA A 30 -2.72 2.58 -6.71
C ALA A 30 -3.69 2.07 -5.63
N ILE A 31 -4.83 2.74 -5.41
CA ILE A 31 -5.89 2.24 -4.52
C ILE A 31 -6.40 0.86 -4.98
N ILE A 32 -6.60 0.69 -6.30
CA ILE A 32 -7.03 -0.59 -6.86
C ILE A 32 -5.91 -1.65 -6.74
N ASP A 33 -4.65 -1.27 -6.99
CA ASP A 33 -3.47 -2.15 -6.85
C ASP A 33 -3.35 -2.67 -5.41
N ASP A 34 -3.60 -1.83 -4.41
CA ASP A 34 -3.59 -2.21 -2.99
C ASP A 34 -4.68 -3.24 -2.68
N VAL A 35 -5.91 -3.00 -3.11
CA VAL A 35 -7.03 -3.94 -2.92
C VAL A 35 -6.72 -5.29 -3.57
N LEU A 36 -6.26 -5.28 -4.82
CA LEU A 36 -5.88 -6.51 -5.53
C LEU A 36 -4.71 -7.22 -4.86
N GLY A 37 -3.70 -6.46 -4.41
CA GLY A 37 -2.54 -6.98 -3.69
C GLY A 37 -2.93 -7.71 -2.39
N ILE A 38 -3.85 -7.13 -1.62
CA ILE A 38 -4.39 -7.71 -0.39
C ILE A 38 -5.17 -9.00 -0.68
N ILE A 39 -6.01 -9.00 -1.72
CA ILE A 39 -6.76 -10.21 -2.13
C ILE A 39 -5.81 -11.34 -2.52
N VAL A 40 -4.81 -11.04 -3.34
CA VAL A 40 -3.80 -12.02 -3.77
C VAL A 40 -2.99 -12.54 -2.58
N LEU A 41 -2.58 -11.67 -1.66
CA LEU A 41 -1.87 -12.07 -0.43
C LEU A 41 -2.73 -13.03 0.40
N THR A 42 -4.00 -12.72 0.57
CA THR A 42 -4.95 -13.57 1.32
C THR A 42 -5.08 -14.96 0.69
N LEU A 43 -5.22 -15.02 -0.64
CA LEU A 43 -5.30 -16.29 -1.36
C LEU A 43 -4.03 -17.13 -1.21
N ILE A 44 -2.85 -16.51 -1.38
CA ILE A 44 -1.56 -17.21 -1.25
C ILE A 44 -1.33 -17.69 0.19
N SER A 45 -1.67 -16.87 1.18
CA SER A 45 -1.54 -17.25 2.59
C SER A 45 -2.44 -18.43 2.95
N GLY A 46 -3.67 -18.46 2.43
CA GLY A 46 -4.60 -19.56 2.64
C GLY A 46 -4.20 -20.87 1.97
N LEU A 47 -3.48 -20.82 0.85
CA LEU A 47 -3.01 -22.02 0.12
C LEU A 47 -1.87 -22.77 0.83
N LYS A 48 -1.22 -22.15 1.81
CA LYS A 48 -0.09 -22.79 2.50
C LYS A 48 -0.52 -23.91 3.44
N ASP A 49 -1.73 -23.87 3.98
CA ASP A 49 -2.24 -24.93 4.86
C ASP A 49 -2.66 -26.13 3.98
N PRO A 50 -1.98 -27.30 4.12
CA PRO A 50 -2.29 -28.50 3.32
C PRO A 50 -3.73 -28.99 3.45
N ASN A 51 -4.42 -28.59 4.51
CA ASN A 51 -5.81 -28.98 4.81
C ASN A 51 -6.85 -27.99 4.26
N THR A 52 -6.42 -26.85 3.71
CA THR A 52 -7.36 -25.87 3.16
C THR A 52 -7.59 -26.12 1.66
N SER A 53 -8.85 -26.32 1.30
CA SER A 53 -9.24 -26.32 -0.10
C SER A 53 -9.30 -24.90 -0.65
N LEU A 54 -8.94 -24.68 -1.91
CA LEU A 54 -9.10 -23.39 -2.62
C LEU A 54 -10.52 -22.83 -2.44
N LEU A 55 -11.51 -23.70 -2.46
CA LEU A 55 -12.91 -23.32 -2.23
C LEU A 55 -13.12 -22.80 -0.81
N GLY A 56 -12.52 -23.44 0.20
CA GLY A 56 -12.58 -22.98 1.59
C GLY A 56 -12.00 -21.60 1.78
N VAL A 57 -10.83 -21.33 1.20
CA VAL A 57 -10.19 -19.99 1.23
C VAL A 57 -11.07 -18.94 0.56
N ALA A 58 -11.64 -19.25 -0.61
CA ALA A 58 -12.52 -18.34 -1.33
C ALA A 58 -13.82 -18.06 -0.54
N VAL A 59 -14.40 -19.08 0.07
CA VAL A 59 -15.62 -18.95 0.91
C VAL A 59 -15.32 -18.12 2.15
N ASN A 60 -14.21 -18.37 2.86
CA ASN A 60 -13.82 -17.58 4.03
C ASN A 60 -13.53 -16.12 3.66
N THR A 61 -12.90 -15.88 2.51
CA THR A 61 -12.66 -14.53 2.01
C THR A 61 -13.97 -13.81 1.73
N LEU A 62 -14.89 -14.45 1.03
CA LEU A 62 -16.21 -13.87 0.75
C LEU A 62 -16.99 -13.63 2.06
N ALA A 63 -16.99 -14.59 2.98
CA ALA A 63 -17.65 -14.48 4.29
C ALA A 63 -17.08 -13.29 5.09
N PHE A 64 -15.76 -13.08 5.06
CA PHE A 64 -15.13 -11.93 5.70
C PHE A 64 -15.57 -10.61 5.09
N PHE A 65 -15.65 -10.50 3.75
CA PHE A 65 -16.12 -9.26 3.10
C PHE A 65 -17.59 -8.97 3.47
N VAL A 66 -18.44 -9.98 3.50
CA VAL A 66 -19.84 -9.83 3.94
C VAL A 66 -19.90 -9.42 5.41
N PHE A 67 -19.15 -10.10 6.28
CA PHE A 67 -19.03 -9.74 7.70
C PHE A 67 -18.56 -8.28 7.86
N SER A 68 -17.51 -7.89 7.15
CA SER A 68 -16.95 -6.53 7.20
C SER A 68 -17.94 -5.47 6.71
N ALA A 69 -18.75 -5.79 5.69
CA ALA A 69 -19.81 -4.89 5.23
C ALA A 69 -20.90 -4.69 6.28
N VAL A 70 -21.36 -5.77 6.92
CA VAL A 70 -22.40 -5.71 7.96
C VAL A 70 -21.89 -4.99 9.21
N VAL A 71 -20.76 -5.44 9.77
CA VAL A 71 -20.15 -4.82 10.95
C VAL A 71 -19.74 -3.39 10.67
N GLY A 72 -19.12 -3.15 9.52
CA GLY A 72 -18.74 -1.82 9.05
C GLY A 72 -19.93 -0.87 8.96
N TYR A 73 -21.06 -1.33 8.42
CA TYR A 73 -22.28 -0.51 8.38
C TYR A 73 -22.81 -0.16 9.79
N ILE A 74 -22.84 -1.14 10.71
CA ILE A 74 -23.27 -0.91 12.10
C ILE A 74 -22.35 0.11 12.78
N ILE A 75 -21.04 -0.11 12.67
CA ILE A 75 -20.02 0.77 13.26
C ILE A 75 -20.08 2.16 12.62
N TYR A 76 -20.22 2.27 11.31
CA TYR A 76 -20.43 3.55 10.62
C TYR A 76 -21.63 4.32 11.19
N ARG A 77 -22.75 3.64 11.43
CA ARG A 77 -23.95 4.26 12.03
C ARG A 77 -23.67 4.75 13.46
N CYS A 78 -22.95 3.96 14.25
CA CYS A 78 -22.55 4.35 15.61
C CYS A 78 -21.62 5.56 15.60
N PHE A 79 -20.58 5.56 14.77
CA PHE A 79 -19.66 6.68 14.63
C PHE A 79 -20.36 7.93 14.09
N LYS A 80 -21.22 7.81 13.10
CA LYS A 80 -22.00 8.90 12.55
C LYS A 80 -22.90 9.55 13.61
N TRP A 81 -23.51 8.75 14.46
CA TRP A 81 -24.30 9.27 15.59
C TRP A 81 -23.45 9.99 16.64
N MET A 82 -22.27 9.44 16.93
CA MET A 82 -21.31 10.03 17.87
C MET A 82 -20.74 11.35 17.33
N ASP A 83 -20.36 11.38 16.07
CA ASP A 83 -19.84 12.53 15.33
C ASP A 83 -20.86 13.69 15.31
N ALA A 84 -22.14 13.38 15.06
CA ALA A 84 -23.22 14.37 15.07
C ALA A 84 -23.46 15.01 16.45
N ARG A 85 -23.20 14.26 17.54
CA ARG A 85 -23.43 14.77 18.91
C ARG A 85 -22.21 15.47 19.51
N HIS A 86 -21.01 15.01 19.19
CA HIS A 86 -19.76 15.48 19.79
C HIS A 86 -18.65 15.52 18.72
N PRO A 87 -18.67 16.50 17.81
CA PRO A 87 -17.64 16.62 16.79
C PRO A 87 -16.26 16.88 17.40
N HIS A 88 -15.22 16.39 16.74
CA HIS A 88 -13.81 16.57 17.13
C HIS A 88 -13.44 16.05 18.53
N THR A 89 -14.21 15.11 19.06
CA THR A 89 -13.94 14.54 20.39
C THR A 89 -12.72 13.61 20.34
N ARG A 90 -11.85 13.70 21.37
CA ARG A 90 -10.66 12.82 21.52
C ARG A 90 -11.00 11.33 21.54
N ARG A 91 -12.24 10.95 21.83
CA ARG A 91 -12.71 9.57 21.86
C ARG A 91 -12.82 8.96 20.45
N LEU A 92 -13.15 9.77 19.43
CA LEU A 92 -13.32 9.27 18.04
C LEU A 92 -12.06 8.60 17.51
N PRO A 93 -10.85 9.20 17.53
CA PRO A 93 -9.64 8.53 17.07
C PRO A 93 -9.30 7.27 17.87
N ILE A 94 -9.53 7.27 19.19
CA ILE A 94 -9.25 6.10 20.05
C ILE A 94 -10.14 4.92 19.66
N LEU A 95 -11.43 5.17 19.49
CA LEU A 95 -12.39 4.14 19.05
C LEU A 95 -12.13 3.70 17.61
N ALA A 96 -11.70 4.62 16.74
CA ALA A 96 -11.30 4.30 15.37
C ALA A 96 -10.10 3.35 15.33
N LEU A 97 -9.07 3.61 16.14
CA LEU A 97 -7.92 2.72 16.28
C LEU A 97 -8.32 1.36 16.86
N ALA A 98 -9.15 1.36 17.90
CA ALA A 98 -9.66 0.12 18.50
C ALA A 98 -10.46 -0.71 17.50
N PHE A 99 -11.30 -0.08 16.68
CA PHE A 99 -12.04 -0.73 15.61
C PHE A 99 -11.11 -1.30 14.53
N CYS A 100 -10.10 -0.55 14.12
CA CYS A 100 -9.10 -0.99 13.16
C CYS A 100 -8.38 -2.26 13.67
N MET A 101 -7.88 -2.22 14.91
CA MET A 101 -7.20 -3.37 15.53
C MET A 101 -8.13 -4.58 15.73
N ALA A 102 -9.37 -4.35 16.12
CA ALA A 102 -10.36 -5.42 16.25
C ALA A 102 -10.65 -6.10 14.90
N MET A 103 -10.81 -5.32 13.82
CA MET A 103 -11.03 -5.86 12.49
C MET A 103 -9.81 -6.63 11.97
N SER A 104 -8.59 -6.15 12.24
CA SER A 104 -7.35 -6.87 11.93
C SER A 104 -7.28 -8.21 12.64
N TYR A 105 -7.55 -8.22 13.95
CA TYR A 105 -7.56 -9.45 14.74
C TYR A 105 -8.62 -10.44 14.27
N VAL A 106 -9.83 -9.97 14.00
CA VAL A 106 -10.93 -10.82 13.50
C VAL A 106 -10.59 -11.41 12.14
N ALA A 107 -10.00 -10.62 11.23
CA ALA A 107 -9.57 -11.09 9.91
C ALA A 107 -8.59 -12.27 10.02
N GLU A 108 -7.58 -12.15 10.87
CA GLU A 108 -6.54 -13.17 11.01
C GLU A 108 -7.01 -14.37 11.86
N ALA A 109 -7.60 -14.13 13.02
CA ALA A 109 -7.92 -15.17 13.99
C ALA A 109 -9.12 -16.05 13.58
N TYR A 110 -10.15 -15.47 12.96
CA TYR A 110 -11.39 -16.18 12.64
C TYR A 110 -11.55 -16.57 11.17
N PHE A 111 -10.99 -15.74 10.27
CA PHE A 111 -11.15 -15.99 8.83
C PHE A 111 -9.85 -16.46 8.14
N GLY A 112 -8.71 -16.42 8.86
CA GLY A 112 -7.41 -16.80 8.29
C GLY A 112 -6.94 -15.85 7.19
N ILE A 113 -7.41 -14.60 7.21
CA ILE A 113 -7.11 -13.55 6.24
C ILE A 113 -6.04 -12.63 6.82
N ALA A 114 -5.20 -12.05 5.95
CA ALA A 114 -4.16 -11.13 6.39
C ALA A 114 -4.77 -9.97 7.21
N ASP A 115 -4.20 -9.70 8.38
CA ASP A 115 -4.58 -8.65 9.33
C ASP A 115 -4.71 -7.26 8.70
N ILE A 116 -3.82 -6.93 7.76
CA ILE A 116 -3.86 -5.69 6.98
C ILE A 116 -5.18 -5.52 6.22
N THR A 117 -5.83 -6.61 5.77
CA THR A 117 -7.12 -6.55 5.08
C THR A 117 -8.21 -6.01 6.00
N GLY A 118 -8.22 -6.48 7.26
CA GLY A 118 -9.15 -6.00 8.28
C GLY A 118 -8.95 -4.53 8.61
N ALA A 119 -7.70 -4.10 8.78
CA ALA A 119 -7.33 -2.70 9.02
C ALA A 119 -7.78 -1.80 7.85
N TYR A 120 -7.52 -2.22 6.62
CA TYR A 120 -7.88 -1.48 5.41
C TYR A 120 -9.38 -1.27 5.29
N LEU A 121 -10.18 -2.33 5.48
CA LEU A 121 -11.64 -2.23 5.43
C LEU A 121 -12.21 -1.36 6.55
N ALA A 122 -11.62 -1.42 7.75
CA ALA A 122 -11.99 -0.51 8.84
C ALA A 122 -11.72 0.95 8.47
N GLY A 123 -10.55 1.24 7.90
CA GLY A 123 -10.22 2.58 7.39
C GLY A 123 -11.18 3.05 6.30
N LEU A 124 -11.55 2.18 5.36
CA LEU A 124 -12.51 2.48 4.30
C LEU A 124 -13.90 2.81 4.85
N VAL A 125 -14.35 2.12 5.90
CA VAL A 125 -15.61 2.43 6.59
C VAL A 125 -15.54 3.82 7.24
N LEU A 126 -14.45 4.11 7.94
CA LEU A 126 -14.25 5.37 8.66
C LEU A 126 -14.02 6.57 7.73
N SER A 127 -13.48 6.37 6.52
CA SER A 127 -13.24 7.45 5.55
C SER A 127 -14.51 8.16 5.08
N ASN A 128 -15.67 7.52 5.24
CA ASN A 128 -16.98 8.09 4.90
C ASN A 128 -17.59 8.96 6.02
N LEU A 129 -16.91 9.12 7.15
CA LEU A 129 -17.36 9.98 8.24
C LEU A 129 -17.04 11.45 7.97
N ARG A 130 -17.82 12.33 8.56
CA ARG A 130 -17.59 13.78 8.47
C ARG A 130 -16.27 14.19 9.13
N ASP A 131 -15.94 13.57 10.27
CA ASP A 131 -14.71 13.80 11.03
C ASP A 131 -13.54 12.88 10.56
N ALA A 132 -13.66 12.21 9.40
CA ALA A 132 -12.58 11.38 8.84
C ALA A 132 -11.24 12.14 8.77
N PRO A 133 -11.15 13.41 8.31
CA PRO A 133 -9.89 14.15 8.28
C PRO A 133 -9.29 14.40 9.66
N TYR A 134 -10.14 14.52 10.70
CA TYR A 134 -9.67 14.66 12.08
C TYR A 134 -9.09 13.35 12.62
N ILE A 135 -9.77 12.23 12.34
CA ILE A 135 -9.29 10.88 12.71
C ILE A 135 -7.97 10.59 12.00
N GLU A 136 -7.91 10.80 10.70
CA GLU A 136 -6.72 10.61 9.85
C GLU A 136 -5.51 11.35 10.42
N ARG A 137 -5.65 12.65 10.68
CA ARG A 137 -4.56 13.46 11.24
C ARG A 137 -4.04 12.93 12.58
N LYS A 138 -4.93 12.37 13.43
CA LYS A 138 -4.52 11.77 14.71
C LYS A 138 -3.85 10.42 14.52
N MET A 139 -4.30 9.64 13.53
CA MET A 139 -3.66 8.37 13.17
C MET A 139 -2.28 8.61 12.56
N ASP A 140 -2.12 9.59 11.68
CA ASP A 140 -0.84 9.97 11.07
C ASP A 140 0.20 10.33 12.13
N ILE A 141 -0.19 11.11 13.15
CA ILE A 141 0.73 11.47 14.24
C ILE A 141 1.21 10.22 14.99
N ASN A 142 0.31 9.30 15.32
CA ASN A 142 0.67 8.06 16.00
C ASN A 142 1.52 7.14 15.10
N ALA A 143 1.15 7.03 13.83
CA ALA A 143 1.90 6.26 12.85
C ALA A 143 3.32 6.81 12.69
N TYR A 144 3.48 8.13 12.59
CA TYR A 144 4.77 8.77 12.40
C TYR A 144 5.68 8.72 13.64
N ILE A 145 5.12 8.92 14.85
CA ILE A 145 5.93 9.03 16.08
C ILE A 145 6.26 7.67 16.69
N ILE A 146 5.34 6.70 16.62
CA ILE A 146 5.46 5.43 17.35
C ILE A 146 5.59 4.25 16.38
N PHE A 147 4.55 4.01 15.58
CA PHE A 147 4.45 2.76 14.81
C PHE A 147 5.45 2.71 13.64
N GLY A 148 5.65 3.82 12.94
CA GLY A 148 6.59 3.89 11.82
C GLY A 148 8.03 3.64 12.24
N PRO A 149 8.60 4.38 13.21
CA PRO A 149 9.96 4.14 13.70
C PRO A 149 10.16 2.72 14.24
N LEU A 150 9.18 2.19 14.98
CA LEU A 150 9.24 0.83 15.53
C LEU A 150 9.24 -0.23 14.42
N PHE A 151 8.39 -0.03 13.41
CA PHE A 151 8.30 -0.90 12.24
C PHE A 151 9.62 -0.90 11.45
N PHE A 152 10.14 0.27 11.09
CA PHE A 152 11.40 0.35 10.34
C PHE A 152 12.61 -0.14 11.15
N ALA A 153 12.65 0.11 12.45
CA ALA A 153 13.69 -0.43 13.33
C ALA A 153 13.65 -1.96 13.38
N SER A 154 12.47 -2.56 13.53
CA SER A 154 12.27 -4.01 13.49
C SER A 154 12.78 -4.63 12.19
N ILE A 155 12.51 -3.96 11.07
CA ILE A 155 12.98 -4.41 9.76
C ILE A 155 14.50 -4.29 9.64
N GLY A 156 15.07 -3.15 10.04
CA GLY A 156 16.51 -2.95 10.03
C GLY A 156 17.24 -4.01 10.83
N LEU A 157 16.73 -4.35 12.02
CA LEU A 157 17.28 -5.41 12.87
C LEU A 157 17.15 -6.82 12.27
N SER A 158 16.10 -7.04 11.46
CA SER A 158 15.87 -8.32 10.76
C SER A 158 16.64 -8.44 9.45
N THR A 159 17.33 -7.37 9.03
CA THR A 159 18.03 -7.31 7.74
C THR A 159 19.53 -7.54 7.94
N ASP A 160 20.05 -8.60 7.37
CA ASP A 160 21.49 -8.90 7.36
C ASP A 160 22.12 -8.45 6.04
N VAL A 161 22.63 -7.22 6.03
CA VAL A 161 23.34 -6.65 4.87
C VAL A 161 24.81 -7.08 4.82
N GLY A 162 25.39 -7.45 5.99
CA GLY A 162 26.81 -7.75 6.13
C GLY A 162 27.27 -9.04 5.44
N ASN A 163 26.37 -9.98 5.24
CA ASN A 163 26.65 -11.31 4.66
C ASN A 163 26.21 -11.45 3.19
N MET A 164 26.08 -10.34 2.45
CA MET A 164 25.73 -10.38 1.03
C MET A 164 26.92 -10.86 0.19
N ASP A 165 26.85 -12.10 -0.30
CA ASP A 165 27.79 -12.60 -1.33
C ASP A 165 27.63 -11.82 -2.63
N SER A 166 28.71 -11.73 -3.43
CA SER A 166 28.73 -11.02 -4.73
C SER A 166 27.62 -11.52 -5.69
N LYS A 167 27.26 -12.80 -5.62
CA LYS A 167 26.15 -13.37 -6.42
C LYS A 167 24.80 -12.80 -5.98
N LEU A 168 24.57 -12.66 -4.67
CA LEU A 168 23.35 -12.08 -4.15
C LEU A 168 23.25 -10.58 -4.46
N MET A 169 24.37 -9.87 -4.41
CA MET A 169 24.42 -8.46 -4.80
C MET A 169 24.04 -8.28 -6.28
N LEU A 170 24.59 -9.09 -7.17
CA LEU A 170 24.24 -9.08 -8.59
C LEU A 170 22.76 -9.42 -8.81
N PHE A 171 22.27 -10.46 -8.11
CA PHE A 171 20.85 -10.84 -8.14
C PHE A 171 19.96 -9.66 -7.69
N THR A 172 20.29 -9.02 -6.57
CA THR A 172 19.55 -7.88 -6.02
C THR A 172 19.51 -6.72 -7.02
N LEU A 173 20.63 -6.39 -7.65
CA LEU A 173 20.71 -5.34 -8.66
C LEU A 173 19.77 -5.65 -9.85
N VAL A 174 19.87 -6.85 -10.41
CA VAL A 174 19.03 -7.27 -11.53
C VAL A 174 17.56 -7.30 -11.13
N PHE A 175 17.25 -7.84 -9.94
CA PHE A 175 15.89 -7.89 -9.39
C PHE A 175 15.28 -6.49 -9.26
N VAL A 176 16.01 -5.51 -8.71
CA VAL A 176 15.56 -4.12 -8.57
C VAL A 176 15.29 -3.51 -9.94
N VAL A 177 16.22 -3.62 -10.88
CA VAL A 177 16.07 -3.06 -12.22
C VAL A 177 14.86 -3.66 -12.93
N VAL A 178 14.73 -4.99 -12.92
CA VAL A 178 13.60 -5.68 -13.55
C VAL A 178 12.27 -5.30 -12.88
N ALA A 179 12.24 -5.21 -11.55
CA ALA A 179 11.01 -4.85 -10.80
C ALA A 179 10.54 -3.42 -11.11
N LEU A 180 11.46 -2.46 -11.23
CA LEU A 180 11.15 -1.08 -11.59
C LEU A 180 10.68 -0.99 -13.05
N LEU A 181 11.41 -1.60 -13.98
CA LEU A 181 11.06 -1.60 -15.40
C LEU A 181 9.73 -2.29 -15.67
N ALA A 182 9.45 -3.41 -15.01
CA ALA A 182 8.19 -4.13 -15.16
C ALA A 182 6.96 -3.26 -14.84
N LYS A 183 7.03 -2.42 -13.81
CA LYS A 183 5.94 -1.48 -13.49
C LYS A 183 5.87 -0.33 -14.49
N ILE A 184 7.00 0.25 -14.88
CA ILE A 184 7.03 1.31 -15.90
C ILE A 184 6.40 0.81 -17.20
N VAL A 185 6.81 -0.36 -17.66
CA VAL A 185 6.30 -0.96 -18.91
C VAL A 185 4.84 -1.39 -18.75
N GLY A 186 4.49 -2.07 -17.66
CA GLY A 186 3.13 -2.58 -17.43
C GLY A 186 2.12 -1.45 -17.25
N CYS A 187 2.34 -0.56 -16.28
CA CYS A 187 1.41 0.54 -16.00
C CYS A 187 1.46 1.63 -17.08
N GLY A 188 2.66 1.97 -17.57
CA GLY A 188 2.81 2.95 -18.65
C GLY A 188 2.26 2.42 -19.98
N GLY A 189 2.48 1.14 -20.30
CA GLY A 189 1.92 0.49 -21.49
C GLY A 189 0.40 0.46 -21.45
N MET A 190 -0.19 0.09 -20.29
CA MET A 190 -1.65 0.09 -20.11
C MET A 190 -2.23 1.50 -20.20
N ALA A 191 -1.58 2.50 -19.59
CA ALA A 191 -1.98 3.89 -19.73
C ALA A 191 -1.98 4.34 -21.20
N ARG A 192 -0.98 3.89 -21.98
CA ARG A 192 -0.92 4.19 -23.41
C ARG A 192 -2.11 3.59 -24.17
N LEU A 193 -2.50 2.35 -23.84
CA LEU A 193 -3.67 1.70 -24.42
C LEU A 193 -4.97 2.39 -24.01
N CYS A 194 -5.04 2.98 -22.82
CA CYS A 194 -6.17 3.78 -22.34
C CYS A 194 -6.22 5.21 -22.93
N GLY A 195 -5.38 5.55 -23.90
CA GLY A 195 -5.45 6.82 -24.62
C GLY A 195 -4.61 7.95 -24.03
N PHE A 196 -3.76 7.71 -23.04
CA PHE A 196 -2.81 8.69 -22.56
C PHE A 196 -1.67 8.92 -23.58
N ASN A 197 -1.15 10.13 -23.66
CA ASN A 197 0.00 10.39 -24.52
C ASN A 197 1.29 9.74 -23.96
N GLY A 198 2.36 9.66 -24.77
CA GLY A 198 3.60 8.98 -24.37
C GLY A 198 4.25 9.57 -23.11
N GLY A 199 4.21 10.89 -22.93
CA GLY A 199 4.74 11.58 -21.76
C GLY A 199 3.92 11.27 -20.50
N GLN A 200 2.60 11.36 -20.59
CA GLN A 200 1.69 11.02 -19.50
C GLN A 200 1.81 9.54 -19.12
N SER A 201 1.84 8.64 -20.10
CA SER A 201 2.00 7.19 -19.87
C SER A 201 3.31 6.86 -19.14
N LEU A 202 4.41 7.52 -19.49
CA LEU A 202 5.68 7.35 -18.80
C LEU A 202 5.60 7.86 -17.36
N LYS A 203 5.01 9.03 -17.13
CA LYS A 203 4.80 9.57 -15.76
C LYS A 203 3.93 8.64 -14.90
N ILE A 204 2.86 8.07 -15.47
CA ILE A 204 2.02 7.08 -14.79
C ILE A 204 2.83 5.83 -14.44
N GLY A 205 3.59 5.29 -15.38
CA GLY A 205 4.43 4.11 -15.15
C GLY A 205 5.49 4.36 -14.07
N VAL A 206 6.16 5.51 -14.10
CA VAL A 206 7.14 5.92 -13.08
C VAL A 206 6.48 6.16 -11.73
N GLY A 207 5.33 6.83 -11.68
CA GLY A 207 4.59 7.05 -10.43
C GLY A 207 4.12 5.76 -9.75
N MET A 208 3.86 4.72 -10.53
CA MET A 208 3.44 3.41 -10.04
C MET A 208 4.61 2.46 -9.70
N MET A 209 5.87 2.82 -9.96
CA MET A 209 7.00 1.92 -9.70
C MET A 209 7.45 1.92 -8.24
N ASN A 210 7.05 2.91 -7.45
CA ASN A 210 7.43 3.02 -6.04
C ASN A 210 6.89 1.85 -5.23
N ARG A 211 7.76 1.30 -4.36
CA ARG A 211 7.41 0.23 -3.41
C ARG A 211 7.57 0.78 -2.00
N GLY A 212 6.72 0.34 -1.08
CA GLY A 212 6.76 0.84 0.29
C GLY A 212 6.32 -0.19 1.30
N GLU A 213 5.61 0.29 2.31
CA GLU A 213 5.16 -0.43 3.48
C GLU A 213 4.38 -1.72 3.15
N VAL A 214 3.48 -1.68 2.17
CA VAL A 214 2.68 -2.86 1.79
C VAL A 214 3.58 -3.96 1.21
N ALA A 215 4.55 -3.61 0.35
CA ALA A 215 5.51 -4.59 -0.19
C ALA A 215 6.32 -5.25 0.92
N LEU A 216 6.66 -4.48 1.94
CA LEU A 216 7.42 -4.94 3.10
C LEU A 216 6.60 -5.87 4.00
N ILE A 217 5.34 -5.52 4.29
CA ILE A 217 4.41 -6.38 5.05
C ILE A 217 4.20 -7.71 4.32
N VAL A 218 3.99 -7.67 3.00
CA VAL A 218 3.87 -8.89 2.17
C VAL A 218 5.13 -9.74 2.24
N ALA A 219 6.32 -9.13 2.19
CA ALA A 219 7.60 -9.84 2.30
C ALA A 219 7.80 -10.45 3.69
N GLN A 220 7.46 -9.70 4.76
CA GLN A 220 7.52 -10.22 6.15
C GLN A 220 6.55 -11.38 6.35
N LYS A 221 5.31 -11.27 5.87
CA LYS A 221 4.35 -12.38 5.93
C LYS A 221 4.86 -13.59 5.13
N GLY A 222 5.45 -13.37 3.95
CA GLY A 222 6.10 -14.41 3.16
C GLY A 222 7.26 -15.08 3.90
N LEU A 223 8.08 -14.31 4.62
CA LEU A 223 9.17 -14.82 5.45
C LEU A 223 8.63 -15.64 6.65
N ALA A 224 7.66 -15.10 7.38
CA ALA A 224 7.03 -15.79 8.52
C ALA A 224 6.34 -17.10 8.09
N LEU A 225 5.74 -17.12 6.92
CA LEU A 225 5.15 -18.31 6.34
C LEU A 225 6.18 -19.28 5.72
N GLY A 226 7.49 -18.94 5.67
CA GLY A 226 8.53 -19.75 5.03
C GLY A 226 8.38 -19.87 3.51
N LEU A 227 7.65 -18.94 2.88
CA LEU A 227 7.53 -18.81 1.41
C LEU A 227 8.68 -18.01 0.81
N LEU A 228 9.30 -17.15 1.62
CA LEU A 228 10.45 -16.34 1.27
C LEU A 228 11.64 -16.69 2.16
N ASN A 229 12.81 -16.89 1.58
CA ASN A 229 14.04 -17.08 2.33
C ASN A 229 14.56 -15.72 2.83
N SER A 230 15.15 -15.68 4.04
CA SER A 230 15.73 -14.47 4.63
C SER A 230 16.75 -13.77 3.71
N MET A 231 17.49 -14.53 2.92
CA MET A 231 18.43 -14.02 1.94
C MET A 231 17.76 -13.10 0.88
N PHE A 232 16.60 -13.49 0.36
CA PHE A 232 15.87 -12.69 -0.61
C PHE A 232 15.07 -11.54 0.02
N PHE A 233 14.81 -11.61 1.32
CA PHE A 233 14.15 -10.54 2.06
C PHE A 233 14.98 -9.24 2.02
N THR A 234 16.31 -9.34 2.15
CA THR A 234 17.23 -8.21 1.98
C THR A 234 17.10 -7.57 0.57
N SER A 235 16.96 -8.39 -0.47
CA SER A 235 16.76 -7.88 -1.82
C SER A 235 15.45 -7.10 -1.99
N VAL A 236 14.38 -7.51 -1.29
CA VAL A 236 13.11 -6.77 -1.28
C VAL A 236 13.25 -5.44 -0.56
N ILE A 237 13.97 -5.38 0.56
CA ILE A 237 14.24 -4.13 1.27
C ILE A 237 15.03 -3.15 0.38
N MET A 238 16.06 -3.65 -0.30
CA MET A 238 16.83 -2.83 -1.24
C MET A 238 15.97 -2.29 -2.38
N LEU A 239 15.04 -3.09 -2.90
CA LEU A 239 14.06 -2.63 -3.89
C LEU A 239 13.20 -1.48 -3.35
N ILE A 240 12.70 -1.60 -2.11
CA ILE A 240 11.88 -0.56 -1.47
C ILE A 240 12.69 0.73 -1.32
N LEU A 241 13.87 0.67 -0.75
CA LEU A 241 14.72 1.84 -0.53
C LEU A 241 15.10 2.54 -1.84
N ILE A 242 15.53 1.78 -2.85
CA ILE A 242 15.91 2.33 -4.14
C ILE A 242 14.70 2.94 -4.85
N SER A 243 13.55 2.26 -4.86
CA SER A 243 12.35 2.79 -5.50
C SER A 243 11.84 4.07 -4.83
N ALA A 244 11.92 4.16 -3.49
CA ALA A 244 11.51 5.34 -2.73
C ALA A 244 12.34 6.59 -3.06
N ILE A 245 13.62 6.41 -3.38
CA ILE A 245 14.51 7.51 -3.77
C ILE A 245 14.39 7.82 -5.26
N VAL A 246 14.39 6.81 -6.11
CA VAL A 246 14.46 6.97 -7.57
C VAL A 246 13.14 7.50 -8.14
N THR A 247 11.99 7.10 -7.61
CA THR A 247 10.67 7.51 -8.11
C THR A 247 10.48 9.04 -8.10
N PRO A 248 10.61 9.75 -6.97
CA PRO A 248 10.42 11.20 -6.95
C PRO A 248 11.45 11.94 -7.81
N ILE A 249 12.69 11.46 -7.89
CA ILE A 249 13.73 12.07 -8.72
C ILE A 249 13.34 12.00 -10.20
N ILE A 250 12.94 10.82 -10.69
CA ILE A 250 12.56 10.65 -12.10
C ILE A 250 11.27 11.45 -12.39
N LEU A 251 10.28 11.44 -11.52
CA LEU A 251 9.07 12.25 -11.68
C LEU A 251 9.41 13.73 -11.81
N LYS A 252 10.24 14.26 -10.91
CA LYS A 252 10.69 15.65 -10.95
C LYS A 252 11.36 16.00 -12.30
N VAL A 253 12.26 15.16 -12.77
CA VAL A 253 12.93 15.35 -14.06
C VAL A 253 11.94 15.35 -15.22
N LEU A 254 10.96 14.44 -15.22
CA LEU A 254 9.95 14.35 -16.28
C LEU A 254 9.05 15.59 -16.32
N TYR A 255 8.58 16.06 -15.15
CA TYR A 255 7.74 17.27 -15.08
C TYR A 255 8.51 18.53 -15.46
N GLN A 256 9.71 18.74 -14.94
CA GLN A 256 10.58 19.88 -15.32
C GLN A 256 10.93 19.89 -16.81
N ARG A 257 11.11 18.71 -17.43
CA ARG A 257 11.32 18.62 -18.88
C ARG A 257 10.11 19.09 -19.67
N ASP A 258 8.90 18.76 -19.20
CA ASP A 258 7.67 19.15 -19.89
C ASP A 258 7.39 20.64 -19.70
N GLU A 259 7.62 21.19 -18.51
CA GLU A 259 7.56 22.64 -18.26
C GLU A 259 8.48 23.42 -19.19
N ARG A 260 9.74 22.97 -19.36
CA ARG A 260 10.70 23.59 -20.29
C ARG A 260 10.25 23.52 -21.75
N LYS A 261 9.41 22.58 -22.12
CA LYS A 261 8.84 22.44 -23.47
C LYS A 261 7.52 23.18 -23.63
N GLY A 262 7.03 23.88 -22.61
CA GLY A 262 5.74 24.58 -22.64
C GLY A 262 4.54 23.63 -22.72
N ILE A 263 4.70 22.35 -22.34
CA ILE A 263 3.61 21.36 -22.34
C ILE A 263 2.84 21.55 -21.04
N VAL A 264 1.68 22.18 -21.11
CA VAL A 264 0.75 22.31 -19.97
C VAL A 264 -0.08 21.01 -19.91
N GLU A 265 -0.10 20.36 -18.74
CA GLU A 265 -1.05 19.27 -18.49
C GLU A 265 -2.42 19.87 -18.18
N GLU A 266 -3.38 19.59 -19.05
CA GLU A 266 -4.80 19.82 -18.78
C GLU A 266 -5.38 18.76 -17.83
#